data_77035247a3862afb88c9a993bef70f7e
#
_entry.id   77035247a3862afb88c9a993bef70f7e
#
_cell.length_a   1.000
_cell.length_b   1.000
_cell.length_c   1.000
_cell.angle_alpha   90.00
_cell.angle_beta   90.00
_cell.angle_gamma   90.00
#
_symmetry.space_group_name_H-M   'P 1'
#
loop_
_entity.id
_entity.type
_entity.pdbx_description
1 polymer ?
#
loop_
_entity_poly.entity_id
_entity_poly.type
_entity_poly.pdbx_seq_one_letter_code
_entity_poly.pdbx_strand_id
1 'polypeptide(L)'
;LIPSVEMVKFAKNGSTVTTAALKIARAYTGRKYIARCYDHPFFSYDDWFIGDTPLTRGIPEEYHSLTLNFRYNDIASLQQLFDQYPDQIAGVILEPATGSHPENNFLHQVRDLCHRNRALFILDEMITGFRWHLQGAQTYYNVEPDLCTFGKGMANGFSVAAVAGKREYMNVGGIKESGAERVFLTSTTHGAEMCGMGAF
;
A
#
# COMPACT_ATOMS: atom_id res chain seq x y z
N LEU A 1 -2.56 18.78 0.75
CA LEU A 1 -3.97 18.40 0.71
C LEU A 1 -4.27 17.29 1.71
N ILE A 2 -3.52 16.19 1.68
CA ILE A 2 -3.66 15.02 2.58
C ILE A 2 -2.55 15.11 3.64
N PRO A 3 -2.87 15.16 4.95
CA PRO A 3 -1.89 15.47 6.01
C PRO A 3 -0.70 14.51 6.07
N SER A 4 -0.91 13.20 5.85
CA SER A 4 0.14 12.17 5.87
C SER A 4 1.07 12.19 4.66
N VAL A 5 0.77 13.00 3.62
CA VAL A 5 1.48 12.99 2.34
C VAL A 5 2.49 14.13 2.24
N GLU A 6 3.76 13.77 2.19
CA GLU A 6 4.87 14.69 1.94
C GLU A 6 5.50 14.52 0.56
N MET A 7 5.35 13.33 -0.02
CA MET A 7 5.82 13.00 -1.37
C MET A 7 4.80 12.15 -2.12
N VAL A 8 4.77 12.30 -3.45
CA VAL A 8 3.88 11.55 -4.34
C VAL A 8 4.62 11.09 -5.58
N LYS A 9 4.26 9.90 -6.07
CA LYS A 9 4.65 9.38 -7.39
C LYS A 9 3.41 8.96 -8.13
N PHE A 10 3.16 9.60 -9.28
CA PHE A 10 2.02 9.29 -10.14
C PHE A 10 2.30 8.10 -11.07
N ALA A 11 1.24 7.35 -11.37
CA ALA A 11 1.19 6.25 -12.32
C ALA A 11 -0.20 6.21 -12.99
N LYS A 12 -0.48 5.14 -13.75
CA LYS A 12 -1.71 5.02 -14.54
C LYS A 12 -2.76 4.11 -13.93
N ASN A 13 -2.38 3.20 -13.05
CA ASN A 13 -3.32 2.21 -12.49
C ASN A 13 -2.95 1.82 -11.07
N GLY A 14 -3.93 1.22 -10.37
CA GLY A 14 -3.80 0.81 -8.99
C GLY A 14 -2.72 -0.23 -8.74
N SER A 15 -2.64 -1.26 -9.60
CA SER A 15 -1.64 -2.34 -9.44
C SER A 15 -0.21 -1.82 -9.43
N THR A 16 0.11 -0.88 -10.32
CA THR A 16 1.45 -0.26 -10.36
C THR A 16 1.78 0.45 -9.04
N VAL A 17 0.85 1.19 -8.48
CA VAL A 17 1.14 1.98 -7.26
C VAL A 17 1.09 1.16 -5.98
N THR A 18 0.25 0.14 -5.89
CA THR A 18 0.27 -0.81 -4.77
C THR A 18 1.59 -1.59 -4.78
N THR A 19 2.01 -2.11 -5.92
CA THR A 19 3.32 -2.77 -6.06
C THR A 19 4.48 -1.83 -5.74
N ALA A 20 4.40 -0.56 -6.14
CA ALA A 20 5.40 0.45 -5.77
C ALA A 20 5.47 0.66 -4.25
N ALA A 21 4.32 0.72 -3.55
CA ALA A 21 4.30 0.84 -2.09
C ALA A 21 5.00 -0.35 -1.41
N LEU A 22 4.79 -1.58 -1.90
CA LEU A 22 5.47 -2.76 -1.36
C LEU A 22 6.98 -2.74 -1.64
N LYS A 23 7.40 -2.29 -2.82
CA LYS A 23 8.83 -2.12 -3.14
C LYS A 23 9.49 -1.11 -2.20
N ILE A 24 8.82 0.01 -1.91
CA ILE A 24 9.29 1.00 -0.93
C ILE A 24 9.44 0.34 0.44
N ALA A 25 8.42 -0.37 0.91
CA ALA A 25 8.43 -1.02 2.22
C ALA A 25 9.59 -2.04 2.33
N ARG A 26 9.78 -2.88 1.32
CA ARG A 26 10.87 -3.85 1.27
C ARG A 26 12.25 -3.18 1.25
N ALA A 27 12.42 -2.14 0.44
CA ALA A 27 13.70 -1.44 0.33
C ALA A 27 14.05 -0.68 1.61
N TYR A 28 13.07 -0.01 2.23
CA TYR A 28 13.29 0.73 3.46
C TYR A 28 13.64 -0.17 4.64
N THR A 29 12.95 -1.30 4.77
CA THR A 29 13.11 -2.21 5.90
C THR A 29 14.18 -3.30 5.70
N GLY A 30 14.58 -3.58 4.45
CA GLY A 30 15.45 -4.72 4.11
C GLY A 30 14.75 -6.07 4.26
N ARG A 31 13.42 -6.11 4.40
CA ARG A 31 12.64 -7.31 4.72
C ARG A 31 11.88 -7.81 3.49
N LYS A 32 11.46 -9.09 3.51
CA LYS A 32 10.88 -9.73 2.32
C LYS A 32 9.36 -9.91 2.32
N TYR A 33 8.75 -10.19 3.50
CA TYR A 33 7.33 -10.50 3.57
C TYR A 33 6.45 -9.25 3.58
N ILE A 34 5.26 -9.39 3.01
CA ILE A 34 4.17 -8.43 3.11
C ILE A 34 3.00 -9.14 3.78
N ALA A 35 2.38 -8.51 4.77
CA ALA A 35 1.11 -8.96 5.30
C ALA A 35 -0.02 -8.19 4.60
N ARG A 36 -0.99 -8.90 4.01
CA ARG A 36 -2.20 -8.31 3.42
C ARG A 36 -3.46 -8.73 4.14
N CYS A 37 -4.46 -7.87 4.16
CA CYS A 37 -5.79 -8.25 4.63
C CYS A 37 -6.45 -9.21 3.62
N TYR A 38 -6.72 -10.44 4.06
CA TYR A 38 -7.31 -11.49 3.21
C TYR A 38 -8.74 -11.15 2.77
N ASP A 39 -9.49 -10.47 3.62
CA ASP A 39 -10.90 -10.16 3.38
C ASP A 39 -11.11 -9.03 2.37
N HIS A 40 -10.04 -8.35 1.95
CA HIS A 40 -10.08 -7.33 0.91
C HIS A 40 -9.85 -7.96 -0.48
N PRO A 41 -10.72 -7.67 -1.45
CA PRO A 41 -10.87 -8.52 -2.63
C PRO A 41 -9.76 -8.41 -3.66
N PHE A 42 -9.08 -7.24 -3.76
CA PHE A 42 -8.13 -7.01 -4.84
C PHE A 42 -7.18 -5.85 -4.54
N PHE A 43 -5.88 -6.10 -4.65
CA PHE A 43 -4.85 -5.06 -4.53
C PHE A 43 -4.04 -4.86 -5.82
N SER A 44 -3.74 -5.94 -6.57
CA SER A 44 -2.88 -5.88 -7.74
C SER A 44 -3.13 -7.06 -8.67
N TYR A 45 -2.79 -6.90 -9.96
CA TYR A 45 -2.66 -8.04 -10.87
C TYR A 45 -1.24 -8.64 -10.87
N ASP A 46 -0.30 -8.04 -10.14
CA ASP A 46 1.08 -8.49 -10.09
C ASP A 46 1.24 -9.78 -9.26
N ASP A 47 2.32 -10.49 -9.50
CA ASP A 47 2.62 -11.82 -8.95
C ASP A 47 2.53 -11.89 -7.42
N TRP A 48 2.94 -10.82 -6.71
CA TRP A 48 2.90 -10.77 -5.25
C TRP A 48 1.48 -10.94 -4.68
N PHE A 49 0.46 -10.48 -5.42
CA PHE A 49 -0.93 -10.60 -5.02
C PHE A 49 -1.59 -11.83 -5.63
N ILE A 50 -1.45 -12.02 -6.96
CA ILE A 50 -2.07 -13.16 -7.66
C ILE A 50 -1.51 -14.48 -7.15
N GLY A 51 -0.22 -14.56 -6.81
CA GLY A 51 0.41 -15.75 -6.21
C GLY A 51 -0.18 -16.17 -4.87
N ASP A 52 -0.87 -15.26 -4.17
CA ASP A 52 -1.58 -15.53 -2.91
C ASP A 52 -3.11 -15.74 -3.12
N THR A 53 -3.54 -16.04 -4.33
CA THR A 53 -4.92 -16.33 -4.70
C THR A 53 -5.05 -17.78 -5.20
N PRO A 54 -6.27 -18.32 -5.36
CA PRO A 54 -6.46 -19.63 -6.00
C PRO A 54 -6.08 -19.67 -7.50
N LEU A 55 -5.85 -18.53 -8.14
CA LEU A 55 -5.60 -18.41 -9.60
C LEU A 55 -4.11 -18.23 -9.90
N THR A 56 -3.28 -19.16 -9.49
CA THR A 56 -1.82 -19.03 -9.52
C THR A 56 -1.16 -19.47 -10.83
N ARG A 57 -1.93 -19.93 -11.82
CA ARG A 57 -1.36 -20.41 -13.09
C ARG A 57 -0.59 -19.29 -13.80
N GLY A 58 0.70 -19.53 -14.05
CA GLY A 58 1.61 -18.57 -14.68
C GLY A 58 2.42 -17.73 -13.67
N ILE A 59 2.21 -17.94 -12.37
CA ILE A 59 2.96 -17.27 -11.30
C ILE A 59 4.07 -18.24 -10.81
N PRO A 60 5.33 -17.80 -10.71
CA PRO A 60 6.40 -18.60 -10.12
C PRO A 60 6.10 -18.97 -8.66
N GLU A 61 6.45 -20.20 -8.27
CA GLU A 61 6.14 -20.72 -6.93
C GLU A 61 6.74 -19.89 -5.80
N GLU A 62 7.87 -19.26 -6.04
CA GLU A 62 8.57 -18.41 -5.07
C GLU A 62 7.72 -17.22 -4.59
N TYR A 63 6.77 -16.75 -5.39
CA TYR A 63 5.88 -15.67 -5.01
C TYR A 63 4.78 -16.10 -4.03
N HIS A 64 4.38 -17.38 -4.04
CA HIS A 64 3.27 -17.88 -3.22
C HIS A 64 3.51 -17.72 -1.71
N SER A 65 4.78 -17.75 -1.30
CA SER A 65 5.16 -17.67 0.11
C SER A 65 5.54 -16.27 0.61
N LEU A 66 5.57 -15.26 -0.27
CA LEU A 66 6.05 -13.91 0.07
C LEU A 66 4.96 -12.99 0.61
N THR A 67 3.70 -13.39 0.49
CA THR A 67 2.54 -12.67 1.00
C THR A 67 1.89 -13.48 2.11
N LEU A 68 1.69 -12.83 3.26
CA LEU A 68 1.09 -13.41 4.45
C LEU A 68 -0.33 -12.82 4.63
N ASN A 69 -1.23 -13.59 5.22
CA ASN A 69 -2.64 -13.20 5.34
C ASN A 69 -3.06 -12.99 6.79
N PHE A 70 -3.75 -11.87 7.05
CA PHE A 70 -4.45 -11.61 8.31
C PHE A 70 -5.91 -11.26 8.02
N ARG A 71 -6.76 -11.26 9.06
CA ARG A 71 -8.18 -10.98 8.94
C ARG A 71 -8.53 -9.56 9.34
N TYR A 72 -9.52 -8.97 8.64
CA TYR A 72 -10.04 -7.66 8.98
C TYR A 72 -10.78 -7.70 10.33
N ASN A 73 -10.61 -6.67 11.14
CA ASN A 73 -11.13 -6.59 12.51
C ASN A 73 -10.63 -7.68 13.47
N ASP A 74 -9.57 -8.42 13.10
CA ASP A 74 -8.92 -9.41 13.95
C ASP A 74 -7.42 -9.07 14.11
N ILE A 75 -7.12 -8.21 15.07
CA ILE A 75 -5.74 -7.80 15.36
C ILE A 75 -4.87 -8.97 15.84
N ALA A 76 -5.49 -10.00 16.46
CA ALA A 76 -4.75 -11.16 16.93
C ALA A 76 -4.17 -11.97 15.76
N SER A 77 -4.87 -12.06 14.63
CA SER A 77 -4.37 -12.72 13.44
C SER A 77 -3.12 -12.02 12.86
N LEU A 78 -3.07 -10.69 12.92
CA LEU A 78 -1.89 -9.92 12.51
C LEU A 78 -0.75 -10.04 13.52
N GLN A 79 -1.04 -10.03 14.83
CA GLN A 79 -0.04 -10.24 15.88
C GLN A 79 0.66 -11.60 15.70
N GLN A 80 -0.11 -12.67 15.44
CA GLN A 80 0.43 -14.01 15.19
C GLN A 80 1.44 -14.03 14.03
N LEU A 81 1.20 -13.25 12.96
CA LEU A 81 2.16 -13.14 11.86
C LEU A 81 3.48 -12.50 12.32
N PHE A 82 3.42 -11.43 13.10
CA PHE A 82 4.63 -10.80 13.63
C PHE A 82 5.40 -11.71 14.59
N ASP A 83 4.69 -12.49 15.39
CA ASP A 83 5.30 -13.47 16.31
C ASP A 83 5.95 -14.63 15.54
N GLN A 84 5.33 -15.09 14.46
CA GLN A 84 5.84 -16.17 13.61
C GLN A 84 6.99 -15.72 12.70
N TYR A 85 6.99 -14.47 12.26
CA TYR A 85 7.99 -13.90 11.34
C TYR A 85 8.67 -12.67 11.93
N PRO A 86 9.36 -12.80 13.10
CA PRO A 86 9.98 -11.66 13.77
C PRO A 86 11.02 -10.99 12.85
N ASP A 87 10.94 -9.65 12.75
CA ASP A 87 11.82 -8.81 11.91
C ASP A 87 11.86 -9.18 10.42
N GLN A 88 10.83 -9.86 9.88
CA GLN A 88 10.80 -10.27 8.47
C GLN A 88 9.67 -9.64 7.64
N ILE A 89 8.67 -9.03 8.29
CA ILE A 89 7.55 -8.37 7.60
C ILE A 89 7.95 -6.92 7.31
N ALA A 90 7.96 -6.58 6.02
CA ALA A 90 8.33 -5.25 5.53
C ALA A 90 7.19 -4.23 5.71
N GLY A 91 5.97 -4.67 5.49
CA GLY A 91 4.80 -3.81 5.58
C GLY A 91 3.49 -4.59 5.63
N VAL A 92 2.47 -3.90 6.10
CA VAL A 92 1.09 -4.39 6.18
C VAL A 92 0.23 -3.53 5.28
N ILE A 93 -0.50 -4.14 4.35
CA ILE A 93 -1.40 -3.45 3.41
C ILE A 93 -2.85 -3.88 3.63
N LEU A 94 -3.74 -2.90 3.73
CA LEU A 94 -5.19 -3.10 3.79
C LEU A 94 -5.93 -1.87 3.25
N GLU A 95 -7.19 -2.06 2.86
CA GLU A 95 -8.11 -0.94 2.62
C GLU A 95 -8.62 -0.39 3.97
N PRO A 96 -8.89 0.91 4.11
CA PRO A 96 -9.47 1.45 5.35
C PRO A 96 -10.81 0.81 5.72
N ALA A 97 -11.64 0.57 4.72
CA ALA A 97 -12.92 -0.14 4.83
C ALA A 97 -13.36 -0.63 3.45
N THR A 98 -14.20 -1.67 3.44
CA THR A 98 -14.87 -2.19 2.25
C THR A 98 -16.37 -2.34 2.54
N GLY A 99 -16.90 -3.56 2.59
CA GLY A 99 -18.26 -3.86 3.07
C GLY A 99 -18.43 -3.76 4.59
N SER A 100 -17.33 -3.67 5.33
CA SER A 100 -17.31 -3.54 6.79
C SER A 100 -16.47 -2.33 7.19
N HIS A 101 -16.85 -1.69 8.31
CA HIS A 101 -16.08 -0.63 8.91
C HIS A 101 -15.05 -1.18 9.92
N PRO A 102 -13.96 -0.44 10.20
CA PRO A 102 -13.04 -0.83 11.26
C PRO A 102 -13.73 -0.71 12.63
N GLU A 103 -13.65 -1.77 13.42
CA GLU A 103 -14.21 -1.86 14.77
C GLU A 103 -13.12 -1.66 15.83
N ASN A 104 -13.50 -1.20 17.01
CA ASN A 104 -12.59 -1.10 18.18
C ASN A 104 -11.24 -0.42 17.90
N ASN A 105 -11.23 0.62 17.08
CA ASN A 105 -10.00 1.31 16.65
C ASN A 105 -9.02 0.39 15.87
N PHE A 106 -9.51 -0.57 15.11
CA PHE A 106 -8.69 -1.59 14.42
C PHE A 106 -7.55 -0.97 13.60
N LEU A 107 -7.81 0.06 12.79
CA LEU A 107 -6.76 0.70 11.98
C LEU A 107 -5.62 1.30 12.84
N HIS A 108 -5.95 1.86 14.00
CA HIS A 108 -4.95 2.37 14.93
C HIS A 108 -4.14 1.23 15.55
N GLN A 109 -4.81 0.13 15.92
CA GLN A 109 -4.12 -1.07 16.43
C GLN A 109 -3.17 -1.66 15.39
N VAL A 110 -3.57 -1.74 14.11
CA VAL A 110 -2.72 -2.19 13.00
C VAL A 110 -1.50 -1.28 12.86
N ARG A 111 -1.71 0.05 12.80
CA ARG A 111 -0.62 1.04 12.73
C ARG A 111 0.37 0.86 13.88
N ASP A 112 -0.13 0.81 15.11
CA ASP A 112 0.71 0.73 16.31
C ASP A 112 1.47 -0.60 16.36
N LEU A 113 0.86 -1.69 15.88
CA LEU A 113 1.51 -3.00 15.76
C LEU A 113 2.62 -2.97 14.69
N CYS A 114 2.38 -2.35 13.54
CA CYS A 114 3.39 -2.13 12.51
C CYS A 114 4.58 -1.37 13.08
N HIS A 115 4.35 -0.23 13.71
CA HIS A 115 5.41 0.62 14.24
C HIS A 115 6.23 -0.08 15.33
N ARG A 116 5.60 -0.82 16.26
CA ARG A 116 6.31 -1.63 17.27
C ARG A 116 7.25 -2.65 16.64
N ASN A 117 6.86 -3.20 15.48
CA ASN A 117 7.65 -4.18 14.74
C ASN A 117 8.51 -3.56 13.62
N ARG A 118 8.57 -2.23 13.51
CA ARG A 118 9.34 -1.52 12.47
C ARG A 118 8.96 -1.97 11.05
N ALA A 119 7.69 -2.27 10.82
CA ALA A 119 7.07 -2.52 9.53
C ALA A 119 6.29 -1.29 9.08
N LEU A 120 6.10 -1.08 7.77
CA LEU A 120 5.33 0.05 7.29
C LEU A 120 3.82 -0.25 7.28
N PHE A 121 3.03 0.73 7.72
CA PHE A 121 1.59 0.71 7.63
C PHE A 121 1.13 1.36 6.31
N ILE A 122 0.51 0.58 5.43
CA ILE A 122 0.12 0.98 4.08
C ILE A 122 -1.40 0.94 3.95
N LEU A 123 -2.02 2.09 3.67
CA LEU A 123 -3.45 2.15 3.35
C LEU A 123 -3.69 2.21 1.84
N ASP A 124 -4.41 1.23 1.33
CA ASP A 124 -4.92 1.27 -0.04
C ASP A 124 -6.24 2.04 -0.07
N GLU A 125 -6.16 3.26 -0.54
CA GLU A 125 -7.32 4.15 -0.71
C GLU A 125 -7.83 4.21 -2.16
N MET A 126 -7.64 3.15 -2.93
CA MET A 126 -8.15 3.08 -4.31
C MET A 126 -9.66 3.33 -4.39
N ILE A 127 -10.43 2.84 -3.42
CA ILE A 127 -11.89 3.01 -3.37
C ILE A 127 -12.28 4.19 -2.51
N THR A 128 -11.67 4.34 -1.36
CA THR A 128 -12.09 5.30 -0.33
C THR A 128 -11.55 6.72 -0.56
N GLY A 129 -10.38 6.84 -1.17
CA GLY A 129 -9.74 8.13 -1.43
C GLY A 129 -10.59 9.06 -2.29
N PHE A 130 -10.74 10.32 -1.88
CA PHE A 130 -11.55 11.36 -2.52
C PHE A 130 -13.05 11.05 -2.62
N ARG A 131 -13.52 9.96 -2.00
CA ARG A 131 -14.94 9.58 -1.94
C ARG A 131 -15.54 9.72 -0.54
N TRP A 132 -14.82 9.24 0.47
CA TRP A 132 -15.28 9.28 1.85
C TRP A 132 -14.95 10.60 2.53
N HIS A 133 -13.83 11.19 2.16
CA HIS A 133 -13.38 12.50 2.59
C HIS A 133 -12.43 13.07 1.53
N LEU A 134 -12.38 14.40 1.39
CA LEU A 134 -11.48 15.08 0.45
C LEU A 134 -10.00 14.74 0.70
N GLN A 135 -9.65 14.49 1.95
CA GLN A 135 -8.30 14.15 2.39
C GLN A 135 -8.11 12.63 2.61
N GLY A 136 -8.96 11.79 2.00
CA GLY A 136 -8.91 10.35 2.13
C GLY A 136 -9.64 9.80 3.36
N ALA A 137 -9.94 8.48 3.35
CA ALA A 137 -10.55 7.80 4.48
C ALA A 137 -9.65 7.79 5.72
N GLN A 138 -8.34 7.93 5.56
CA GLN A 138 -7.40 8.13 6.65
C GLN A 138 -7.81 9.32 7.55
N THR A 139 -8.28 10.42 6.97
CA THR A 139 -8.80 11.57 7.72
C THR A 139 -10.15 11.27 8.35
N TYR A 140 -11.03 10.54 7.64
CA TYR A 140 -12.32 10.13 8.18
C TYR A 140 -12.18 9.24 9.43
N TYR A 141 -11.19 8.34 9.45
CA TYR A 141 -10.90 7.45 10.58
C TYR A 141 -9.83 8.01 11.53
N ASN A 142 -9.32 9.22 11.27
CA ASN A 142 -8.25 9.84 12.07
C ASN A 142 -7.03 8.94 12.29
N VAL A 143 -6.57 8.27 11.22
CA VAL A 143 -5.40 7.39 11.25
C VAL A 143 -4.40 7.80 10.16
N GLU A 144 -3.14 7.94 10.52
CA GLU A 144 -2.08 8.31 9.58
C GLU A 144 -1.29 7.08 9.13
N PRO A 145 -1.32 6.71 7.83
CA PRO A 145 -0.46 5.69 7.28
C PRO A 145 0.96 6.22 7.02
N ASP A 146 1.91 5.29 6.88
CA ASP A 146 3.26 5.58 6.41
C ASP A 146 3.28 5.80 4.89
N LEU A 147 2.54 4.94 4.18
CA LEU A 147 2.30 5.01 2.74
C LEU A 147 0.80 4.85 2.45
N CYS A 148 0.34 5.47 1.38
CA CYS A 148 -1.01 5.30 0.88
C CYS A 148 -1.04 5.26 -0.65
N THR A 149 -2.06 4.59 -1.21
CA THR A 149 -2.26 4.49 -2.65
C THR A 149 -3.62 5.02 -3.05
N PHE A 150 -3.68 5.75 -4.16
CA PHE A 150 -4.89 6.40 -4.67
C PHE A 150 -5.10 6.09 -6.15
N GLY A 151 -6.34 6.13 -6.58
CA GLY A 151 -6.74 5.95 -7.97
C GLY A 151 -8.25 6.07 -8.12
N LYS A 152 -8.84 5.32 -9.06
CA LYS A 152 -10.30 5.32 -9.31
C LYS A 152 -10.92 6.73 -9.29
N GLY A 153 -11.54 7.12 -8.16
CA GLY A 153 -12.19 8.42 -7.99
C GLY A 153 -11.28 9.64 -8.07
N MET A 154 -9.96 9.45 -7.97
CA MET A 154 -8.97 10.52 -7.98
C MET A 154 -9.09 11.44 -9.20
N ALA A 155 -9.26 10.88 -10.40
CA ALA A 155 -9.45 11.66 -11.63
C ALA A 155 -10.72 11.28 -12.39
N ASN A 156 -11.52 10.42 -11.84
CA ASN A 156 -12.90 10.05 -12.21
C ASN A 156 -13.25 10.13 -13.72
N GLY A 157 -12.61 9.29 -14.53
CA GLY A 157 -12.73 9.26 -15.99
C GLY A 157 -11.40 9.26 -16.72
N PHE A 158 -10.32 9.61 -16.02
CA PHE A 158 -8.95 9.51 -16.51
C PHE A 158 -8.13 8.50 -15.73
N SER A 159 -7.22 7.83 -16.44
CA SER A 159 -6.34 6.83 -15.83
C SER A 159 -5.22 7.51 -15.05
N VAL A 160 -5.45 7.72 -13.76
CA VAL A 160 -4.46 8.28 -12.81
C VAL A 160 -4.48 7.47 -11.53
N ALA A 161 -3.30 7.17 -11.02
CA ALA A 161 -3.08 6.58 -9.71
C ALA A 161 -1.83 7.19 -9.07
N ALA A 162 -1.73 7.10 -7.74
CA ALA A 162 -0.58 7.62 -7.02
C ALA A 162 -0.21 6.72 -5.85
N VAL A 163 1.09 6.52 -5.64
CA VAL A 163 1.66 6.12 -4.35
C VAL A 163 2.18 7.38 -3.67
N ALA A 164 1.84 7.54 -2.40
CA ALA A 164 2.16 8.73 -1.62
C ALA A 164 2.47 8.37 -0.17
N GLY A 165 3.12 9.26 0.56
CA GLY A 165 3.41 9.03 1.96
C GLY A 165 4.49 9.95 2.50
N LYS A 166 5.04 9.56 3.66
CA LYS A 166 6.07 10.32 4.35
C LYS A 166 7.37 10.33 3.54
N ARG A 167 8.05 11.46 3.56
CA ARG A 167 9.31 11.68 2.83
C ARG A 167 10.38 10.66 3.21
N GLU A 168 10.44 10.31 4.47
CA GLU A 168 11.38 9.32 5.00
C GLU A 168 11.33 8.01 4.22
N TYR A 169 10.14 7.49 3.94
CA TYR A 169 9.97 6.23 3.21
C TYR A 169 10.05 6.42 1.71
N MET A 170 9.43 7.47 1.19
CA MET A 170 9.37 7.73 -0.25
C MET A 170 10.73 8.04 -0.88
N ASN A 171 11.68 8.56 -0.09
CA ASN A 171 13.01 8.93 -0.59
C ASN A 171 13.83 7.75 -1.11
N VAL A 172 13.59 6.51 -0.66
CA VAL A 172 14.31 5.33 -1.19
C VAL A 172 14.18 5.17 -2.71
N GLY A 173 13.14 5.78 -3.30
CA GLY A 173 12.94 5.85 -4.76
C GLY A 173 12.99 7.28 -5.32
N GLY A 174 13.44 8.25 -4.52
CA GLY A 174 13.47 9.65 -4.90
C GLY A 174 14.48 9.95 -6.03
N ILE A 175 14.21 11.01 -6.79
CA ILE A 175 15.08 11.43 -7.91
C ILE A 175 16.45 11.94 -7.45
N LYS A 176 16.58 12.30 -6.18
CA LYS A 176 17.84 12.75 -5.59
C LYS A 176 18.74 11.60 -5.17
N GLU A 177 18.17 10.42 -5.00
CA GLU A 177 18.93 9.21 -4.69
C GLU A 177 19.61 8.69 -5.96
N SER A 178 20.86 8.29 -5.84
CA SER A 178 21.64 7.74 -6.95
C SER A 178 22.29 6.43 -6.54
N GLY A 179 22.61 5.59 -7.53
CA GLY A 179 23.30 4.34 -7.31
C GLY A 179 22.39 3.10 -7.40
N ALA A 180 23.00 1.93 -7.19
CA ALA A 180 22.34 0.65 -7.34
C ALA A 180 21.30 0.34 -6.27
N GLU A 181 21.38 1.01 -5.13
CA GLU A 181 20.45 0.83 -3.99
C GLU A 181 19.14 1.62 -4.16
N ARG A 182 19.06 2.52 -5.14
CA ARG A 182 17.83 3.25 -5.42
C ARG A 182 16.75 2.34 -5.93
N VAL A 183 15.58 2.40 -5.31
CA VAL A 183 14.41 1.66 -5.80
C VAL A 183 13.93 2.22 -7.13
N PHE A 184 13.86 1.37 -8.14
CA PHE A 184 13.20 1.70 -9.40
C PHE A 184 11.69 1.55 -9.23
N LEU A 185 11.02 2.63 -8.85
CA LEU A 185 9.60 2.58 -8.51
C LEU A 185 8.70 2.41 -9.72
N THR A 186 8.78 3.37 -10.62
CA THR A 186 7.94 3.36 -11.81
C THR A 186 8.57 4.22 -12.88
N SER A 187 8.81 3.63 -14.04
CA SER A 187 8.98 4.36 -15.28
C SER A 187 7.72 4.14 -16.09
N THR A 188 6.70 4.94 -15.87
CA THR A 188 5.44 4.82 -16.59
C THR A 188 5.40 5.83 -17.73
N THR A 189 5.11 5.36 -18.93
CA THR A 189 5.12 6.20 -20.15
C THR A 189 4.24 7.44 -20.02
N HIS A 190 3.11 7.34 -19.33
CA HIS A 190 2.15 8.44 -19.18
C HIS A 190 1.80 8.71 -17.70
N GLY A 191 2.74 8.45 -16.78
CA GLY A 191 2.47 8.49 -15.34
C GLY A 191 1.91 9.82 -14.83
N ALA A 192 2.44 10.92 -15.33
CA ALA A 192 2.04 12.28 -14.94
C ALA A 192 1.67 13.14 -16.15
N GLU A 193 0.92 12.57 -17.11
CA GLU A 193 0.48 13.34 -18.28
C GLU A 193 -0.54 14.42 -17.91
N MET A 194 -0.52 15.52 -18.67
CA MET A 194 -1.31 16.72 -18.37
C MET A 194 -2.81 16.49 -18.32
N CYS A 195 -3.36 15.62 -19.18
CA CYS A 195 -4.81 15.31 -19.18
C CYS A 195 -5.25 14.69 -17.86
N GLY A 196 -4.50 13.70 -17.35
CA GLY A 196 -4.79 13.06 -16.07
C GLY A 196 -4.60 14.00 -14.89
N MET A 197 -3.52 14.79 -14.89
CA MET A 197 -3.25 15.76 -13.84
C MET A 197 -4.25 16.91 -13.83
N GLY A 198 -4.72 17.35 -14.98
CA GLY A 198 -5.74 18.38 -15.09
C GLY A 198 -7.14 17.90 -14.68
N ALA A 199 -7.40 16.59 -14.73
CA ALA A 199 -8.65 15.98 -14.28
C ALA A 199 -8.69 15.76 -12.75
N PHE A 200 -7.53 15.64 -12.10
CA PHE A 200 -7.37 15.54 -10.65
C PHE A 200 -7.40 16.90 -9.99
#